data_055a801256bd618bc45951e5b1e4898d
#
_entry.id   055a801256bd618bc45951e5b1e4898d
#
_cell.length_a   1.000
_cell.length_b   1.000
_cell.length_c   1.000
_cell.angle_alpha   90.00
_cell.angle_beta   90.00
_cell.angle_gamma   90.00
#
_symmetry.space_group_name_H-M   'P 1'
#
loop_
_entity.id
_entity.type
_entity.pdbx_description
1 polymer ?
#
loop_
_entity_poly.entity_id
_entity_poly.type
_entity_poly.pdbx_seq_one_letter_code
_entity_poly.pdbx_strand_id
1 'polypeptide(L)'
;VLKLENGENVPSLEQFLKVAKKKTRLKLILELKVYDNPEWETKSIEYILATVKKLKLQRRMEYITFSWYSVQEFIRLAPKGTSVYYLNGDIPPEKLKEAGCTGPDYHIGVFRSHPDWIDKCHELGMKVNVWTVDQPHDMKWFIEKKADFITTDDPVVLQQLMK
;
A
#
# COMPACT_ATOMS: atom_id res chain seq x y z
N VAL A 1 -4.65 11.07 -24.32
CA VAL A 1 -4.59 9.70 -23.75
C VAL A 1 -3.23 9.13 -24.10
N LEU A 2 -2.48 8.66 -23.08
CA LEU A 2 -1.19 8.00 -23.27
C LEU A 2 -1.41 6.65 -23.99
N LYS A 3 -0.57 6.39 -25.01
CA LYS A 3 -0.57 5.13 -25.74
C LYS A 3 0.67 4.30 -25.36
N LEU A 4 0.49 3.00 -25.27
CA LEU A 4 1.57 2.03 -25.17
C LEU A 4 2.21 1.79 -26.55
N GLU A 5 3.41 1.21 -26.58
CA GLU A 5 4.13 0.91 -27.81
C GLU A 5 3.33 0.02 -28.79
N ASN A 6 2.49 -0.87 -28.25
CA ASN A 6 1.61 -1.72 -29.06
C ASN A 6 0.35 -1.00 -29.59
N GLY A 7 0.23 0.32 -29.38
CA GLY A 7 -0.89 1.15 -29.84
C GLY A 7 -2.12 1.16 -28.92
N GLU A 8 -2.13 0.36 -27.85
CA GLU A 8 -3.22 0.38 -26.85
C GLU A 8 -3.16 1.63 -25.97
N ASN A 9 -4.31 2.05 -25.46
CA ASN A 9 -4.38 3.15 -24.51
C ASN A 9 -4.05 2.66 -23.09
N VAL A 10 -3.31 3.46 -22.30
CA VAL A 10 -3.20 3.23 -20.87
C VAL A 10 -4.60 3.33 -20.27
N PRO A 11 -5.07 2.30 -19.54
CA PRO A 11 -6.41 2.29 -18.97
C PRO A 11 -6.56 3.36 -17.89
N SER A 12 -7.73 3.99 -17.81
CA SER A 12 -8.06 4.83 -16.67
C SER A 12 -8.24 3.99 -15.40
N LEU A 13 -8.11 4.63 -14.22
CA LEU A 13 -8.37 3.97 -12.94
C LEU A 13 -9.75 3.28 -12.93
N GLU A 14 -10.79 3.95 -13.44
CA GLU A 14 -12.14 3.38 -13.48
C GLU A 14 -12.20 2.11 -14.36
N GLN A 15 -11.55 2.13 -15.51
CA GLN A 15 -11.49 0.95 -16.40
C GLN A 15 -10.78 -0.22 -15.73
N PHE A 16 -9.60 0.03 -15.12
CA PHE A 16 -8.84 -1.00 -14.40
C PHE A 16 -9.66 -1.60 -13.25
N LEU A 17 -10.26 -0.76 -12.41
CA LEU A 17 -11.05 -1.21 -11.26
C LEU A 17 -12.32 -1.98 -11.68
N LYS A 18 -12.95 -1.64 -12.81
CA LYS A 18 -14.07 -2.42 -13.36
C LYS A 18 -13.65 -3.84 -13.73
N VAL A 19 -12.47 -4.02 -14.32
CA VAL A 19 -11.93 -5.34 -14.65
C VAL A 19 -11.60 -6.11 -13.38
N ALA A 20 -10.86 -5.50 -12.44
CA ALA A 20 -10.49 -6.12 -11.17
C ALA A 20 -11.73 -6.54 -10.35
N LYS A 21 -12.80 -5.74 -10.36
CA LYS A 21 -14.07 -6.07 -9.71
C LYS A 21 -14.70 -7.35 -10.25
N LYS A 22 -14.60 -7.60 -11.57
CA LYS A 22 -15.19 -8.77 -12.24
C LYS A 22 -14.30 -10.00 -12.15
N LYS A 23 -12.98 -9.85 -12.20
CA LYS A 23 -12.03 -10.94 -12.42
C LYS A 23 -11.40 -11.50 -11.14
N THR A 24 -11.44 -10.76 -10.04
CA THR A 24 -10.83 -11.19 -8.77
C THR A 24 -11.66 -10.78 -7.56
N ARG A 25 -11.46 -11.48 -6.44
CA ARG A 25 -11.97 -11.10 -5.11
C ARG A 25 -10.86 -10.60 -4.18
N LEU A 26 -9.63 -10.52 -4.65
CA LEU A 26 -8.48 -10.06 -3.88
C LEU A 26 -8.68 -8.62 -3.41
N LYS A 27 -8.00 -8.27 -2.35
CA LYS A 27 -7.79 -6.86 -1.99
C LYS A 27 -6.97 -6.17 -3.08
N LEU A 28 -7.23 -4.90 -3.27
CA LEU A 28 -6.55 -4.07 -4.27
C LEU A 28 -5.78 -2.99 -3.52
N ILE A 29 -4.48 -2.96 -3.75
CA ILE A 29 -3.58 -1.96 -3.19
C ILE A 29 -3.33 -0.92 -4.28
N LEU A 30 -3.69 0.33 -4.00
CA LEU A 30 -3.53 1.45 -4.93
C LEU A 30 -2.42 2.36 -4.42
N GLU A 31 -1.37 2.48 -5.22
CA GLU A 31 -0.31 3.45 -4.98
C GLU A 31 -0.64 4.79 -5.65
N LEU A 32 -0.69 5.85 -4.85
CA LEU A 32 -0.67 7.21 -5.37
C LEU A 32 0.78 7.68 -5.48
N LYS A 33 1.21 7.95 -6.71
CA LYS A 33 2.53 8.54 -6.97
C LYS A 33 2.59 9.99 -6.46
N VAL A 34 3.77 10.41 -6.04
CA VAL A 34 4.01 11.77 -5.56
C VAL A 34 3.90 12.78 -6.69
N TYR A 35 3.29 13.91 -6.41
CA TYR A 35 3.27 15.08 -7.28
C TYR A 35 4.05 16.23 -6.63
N ASP A 36 4.61 17.10 -7.45
CA ASP A 36 5.31 18.29 -6.97
C ASP A 36 4.37 19.36 -6.38
N ASN A 37 3.05 19.16 -6.50
CA ASN A 37 2.02 20.08 -6.05
C ASN A 37 1.01 19.37 -5.15
N PRO A 38 0.91 19.73 -3.85
CA PRO A 38 -0.05 19.15 -2.91
C PRO A 38 -1.52 19.27 -3.35
N GLU A 39 -1.88 20.33 -4.06
CA GLU A 39 -3.23 20.50 -4.59
C GLU A 39 -3.61 19.40 -5.60
N TRP A 40 -2.65 18.97 -6.42
CA TRP A 40 -2.85 17.85 -7.33
C TRP A 40 -2.95 16.51 -6.58
N GLU A 41 -2.20 16.34 -5.49
CA GLU A 41 -2.33 15.16 -4.63
C GLU A 41 -3.74 15.08 -4.03
N THR A 42 -4.23 16.16 -3.42
CA THR A 42 -5.60 16.23 -2.87
C THR A 42 -6.66 15.93 -3.93
N LYS A 43 -6.60 16.58 -5.10
CA LYS A 43 -7.56 16.34 -6.20
C LYS A 43 -7.53 14.89 -6.68
N SER A 44 -6.34 14.29 -6.75
CA SER A 44 -6.17 12.89 -7.12
C SER A 44 -6.81 11.95 -6.09
N ILE A 45 -6.62 12.23 -4.81
CA ILE A 45 -7.22 11.47 -3.71
C ILE A 45 -8.75 11.55 -3.76
N GLU A 46 -9.31 12.74 -3.95
CA GLU A 46 -10.76 12.93 -4.09
C GLU A 46 -11.33 12.14 -5.28
N TYR A 47 -10.64 12.18 -6.43
CA TYR A 47 -11.03 11.42 -7.61
C TYR A 47 -10.96 9.90 -7.37
N ILE A 48 -9.89 9.42 -6.72
CA ILE A 48 -9.71 8.01 -6.36
C ILE A 48 -10.85 7.55 -5.46
N LEU A 49 -11.10 8.26 -4.37
CA LEU A 49 -12.13 7.91 -3.38
C LEU A 49 -13.54 7.92 -4.00
N ALA A 50 -13.84 8.92 -4.84
CA ALA A 50 -15.11 9.00 -5.57
C ALA A 50 -15.29 7.81 -6.53
N THR A 51 -14.23 7.46 -7.29
CA THR A 51 -14.25 6.34 -8.24
C THR A 51 -14.45 5.00 -7.51
N VAL A 52 -13.73 4.78 -6.42
CA VAL A 52 -13.84 3.57 -5.60
C VAL A 52 -15.24 3.46 -4.98
N LYS A 53 -15.81 4.57 -4.48
CA LYS A 53 -17.17 4.64 -3.96
C LYS A 53 -18.21 4.31 -5.03
N LYS A 54 -18.10 4.93 -6.22
CA LYS A 54 -18.98 4.69 -7.38
C LYS A 54 -19.00 3.19 -7.76
N LEU A 55 -17.86 2.53 -7.69
CA LEU A 55 -17.71 1.11 -8.02
C LEU A 55 -18.05 0.17 -6.85
N LYS A 56 -18.34 0.68 -5.66
CA LYS A 56 -18.61 -0.08 -4.41
C LYS A 56 -17.44 -1.02 -4.06
N LEU A 57 -16.21 -0.51 -4.13
CA LEU A 57 -14.98 -1.27 -3.86
C LEU A 57 -14.29 -0.89 -2.55
N GLN A 58 -14.87 0.01 -1.72
CA GLN A 58 -14.24 0.57 -0.52
C GLN A 58 -13.65 -0.51 0.41
N ARG A 59 -14.38 -1.61 0.63
CA ARG A 59 -13.94 -2.72 1.51
C ARG A 59 -12.80 -3.55 0.95
N ARG A 60 -12.45 -3.35 -0.33
CA ARG A 60 -11.40 -4.09 -1.03
C ARG A 60 -10.17 -3.25 -1.32
N MET A 61 -10.23 -1.94 -1.04
CA MET A 61 -9.13 -1.02 -1.35
C MET A 61 -8.28 -0.75 -0.11
N GLU A 62 -6.99 -0.72 -0.32
CA GLU A 62 -5.98 -0.18 0.58
C GLU A 62 -5.12 0.81 -0.21
N TYR A 63 -4.58 1.81 0.45
CA TYR A 63 -3.85 2.91 -0.21
C TYR A 63 -2.44 2.99 0.32
N ILE A 64 -1.49 3.19 -0.58
CA ILE A 64 -0.07 3.35 -0.28
C ILE A 64 0.48 4.58 -1.02
N THR A 65 1.44 5.28 -0.45
CA THR A 65 2.10 6.43 -1.08
C THR A 65 3.42 6.76 -0.39
N PHE A 66 4.36 7.35 -1.15
CA PHE A 66 5.60 7.93 -0.64
C PHE A 66 5.42 9.37 -0.12
N SER A 67 4.30 10.02 -0.38
CA SER A 67 4.00 11.36 0.10
C SER A 67 3.39 11.32 1.49
N TRP A 68 4.07 11.91 2.46
CA TRP A 68 3.51 12.06 3.81
C TRP A 68 2.26 12.94 3.82
N TYR A 69 2.23 13.96 2.98
CA TYR A 69 1.05 14.79 2.79
C TYR A 69 -0.14 13.96 2.29
N SER A 70 0.06 13.14 1.27
CA SER A 70 -0.98 12.27 0.73
C SER A 70 -1.49 11.24 1.75
N VAL A 71 -0.61 10.71 2.64
CA VAL A 71 -1.04 9.84 3.74
C VAL A 71 -2.04 10.57 4.63
N GLN A 72 -1.70 11.78 5.07
CA GLN A 72 -2.57 12.58 5.94
C GLN A 72 -3.89 12.95 5.25
N GLU A 73 -3.85 13.28 3.95
CA GLU A 73 -5.03 13.59 3.16
C GLU A 73 -5.94 12.37 2.94
N PHE A 74 -5.39 11.19 2.67
CA PHE A 74 -6.18 9.95 2.64
C PHE A 74 -6.87 9.69 3.97
N ILE A 75 -6.16 9.83 5.09
CA ILE A 75 -6.73 9.63 6.43
C ILE A 75 -7.85 10.63 6.71
N ARG A 76 -7.69 11.88 6.28
CA ARG A 76 -8.67 12.96 6.44
C ARG A 76 -9.93 12.76 5.59
N LEU A 77 -9.77 12.33 4.34
CA LEU A 77 -10.83 12.31 3.33
C LEU A 77 -11.54 10.95 3.19
N ALA A 78 -10.84 9.86 3.48
CA ALA A 78 -11.40 8.53 3.32
C ALA A 78 -12.36 8.16 4.45
N PRO A 79 -13.30 7.23 4.24
CA PRO A 79 -14.15 6.70 5.28
C PRO A 79 -13.32 6.13 6.44
N LYS A 80 -13.79 6.32 7.68
CA LYS A 80 -13.14 5.78 8.88
C LYS A 80 -12.88 4.27 8.73
N GLY A 81 -11.67 3.84 9.07
CA GLY A 81 -11.24 2.44 8.96
C GLY A 81 -10.67 2.06 7.58
N THR A 82 -10.49 3.03 6.68
CA THR A 82 -9.76 2.83 5.43
C THR A 82 -8.28 2.58 5.73
N SER A 83 -7.71 1.53 5.11
CA SER A 83 -6.28 1.21 5.29
C SER A 83 -5.41 2.13 4.44
N VAL A 84 -4.49 2.83 5.10
CA VAL A 84 -3.51 3.73 4.49
C VAL A 84 -2.14 3.42 5.06
N TYR A 85 -1.15 3.21 4.19
CA TYR A 85 0.23 2.90 4.57
C TYR A 85 1.21 3.91 3.95
N TYR A 86 2.30 4.15 4.66
CA TYR A 86 3.37 5.03 4.22
C TYR A 86 4.57 4.23 3.70
N LEU A 87 5.18 4.69 2.59
CA LEU A 87 6.20 3.93 1.86
C LEU A 87 7.65 4.38 2.11
N ASN A 88 7.90 5.65 2.48
CA ASN A 88 9.23 6.26 2.37
C ASN A 88 10.26 5.78 3.42
N GLY A 89 9.83 5.24 4.55
CA GLY A 89 10.74 4.62 5.52
C GLY A 89 11.41 5.54 6.52
N ASP A 90 11.14 6.84 6.48
CA ASP A 90 11.77 7.89 7.30
C ASP A 90 10.97 8.27 8.57
N ILE A 91 9.79 7.68 8.77
CA ILE A 91 8.90 7.97 9.90
C ILE A 91 8.82 6.76 10.83
N PRO A 92 9.15 6.91 12.14
CA PRO A 92 9.09 5.81 13.09
C PRO A 92 7.65 5.40 13.43
N PRO A 93 7.46 4.14 13.93
CA PRO A 93 6.15 3.58 14.23
C PRO A 93 5.23 4.45 15.06
N GLU A 94 5.74 5.11 16.09
CA GLU A 94 4.95 5.96 16.98
C GLU A 94 4.29 7.13 16.23
N LYS A 95 5.05 7.78 15.35
CA LYS A 95 4.54 8.89 14.54
C LYS A 95 3.53 8.43 13.50
N LEU A 96 3.72 7.25 12.92
CA LEU A 96 2.73 6.65 12.02
C LEU A 96 1.41 6.39 12.77
N LYS A 97 1.51 5.86 13.99
CA LYS A 97 0.34 5.60 14.84
C LYS A 97 -0.39 6.88 15.22
N GLU A 98 0.36 7.89 15.65
CA GLU A 98 -0.19 9.20 16.02
C GLU A 98 -0.95 9.85 14.85
N ALA A 99 -0.44 9.72 13.65
CA ALA A 99 -1.11 10.22 12.45
C ALA A 99 -2.33 9.40 12.02
N GLY A 100 -2.55 8.22 12.60
CA GLY A 100 -3.67 7.34 12.25
C GLY A 100 -3.40 6.43 11.05
N CYS A 101 -2.14 6.24 10.67
CA CYS A 101 -1.73 5.26 9.65
C CYS A 101 -2.13 3.85 10.07
N THR A 102 -2.47 3.01 9.11
CA THR A 102 -2.66 1.56 9.33
C THR A 102 -1.33 0.89 9.67
N GLY A 103 -0.23 1.39 9.12
CA GLY A 103 1.13 0.99 9.41
C GLY A 103 2.12 1.39 8.33
N PRO A 104 3.38 0.94 8.46
CA PRO A 104 4.38 1.08 7.42
C PRO A 104 4.16 0.08 6.28
N ASP A 105 4.48 0.50 5.08
CA ASP A 105 4.76 -0.36 3.93
C ASP A 105 6.17 0.00 3.45
N TYR A 106 7.20 -0.53 4.12
CA TYR A 106 8.57 -0.03 3.98
C TYR A 106 9.46 -0.98 3.20
N HIS A 107 10.46 -0.39 2.54
CA HIS A 107 11.51 -1.14 1.88
C HIS A 107 12.25 -2.06 2.87
N ILE A 108 12.61 -3.26 2.43
CA ILE A 108 13.33 -4.28 3.21
C ILE A 108 14.54 -3.71 3.99
N GLY A 109 15.28 -2.77 3.39
CA GLY A 109 16.43 -2.13 4.01
C GLY A 109 16.09 -1.36 5.28
N VAL A 110 14.89 -0.77 5.37
CA VAL A 110 14.44 -0.04 6.57
C VAL A 110 14.27 -1.00 7.74
N PHE A 111 13.60 -2.13 7.54
CA PHE A 111 13.42 -3.13 8.60
C PHE A 111 14.71 -3.88 8.96
N ARG A 112 15.67 -3.95 8.04
CA ARG A 112 17.00 -4.47 8.39
C ARG A 112 17.80 -3.51 9.25
N SER A 113 17.63 -2.20 9.04
CA SER A 113 18.25 -1.15 9.87
C SER A 113 17.54 -0.96 11.22
N HIS A 114 16.24 -1.25 11.26
CA HIS A 114 15.38 -1.12 12.44
C HIS A 114 14.56 -2.40 12.66
N PRO A 115 15.21 -3.53 13.05
CA PRO A 115 14.55 -4.83 13.15
C PRO A 115 13.49 -4.91 14.26
N ASP A 116 13.51 -3.98 15.20
CA ASP A 116 12.55 -3.80 16.29
C ASP A 116 11.25 -3.11 15.84
N TRP A 117 11.25 -2.41 14.69
CA TRP A 117 10.07 -1.67 14.24
C TRP A 117 8.88 -2.56 13.88
N ILE A 118 9.12 -3.82 13.48
CA ILE A 118 8.03 -4.77 13.21
C ILE A 118 7.27 -5.07 14.51
N ASP A 119 7.99 -5.49 15.55
CA ASP A 119 7.42 -5.80 16.86
C ASP A 119 6.72 -4.55 17.45
N LYS A 120 7.34 -3.39 17.32
CA LYS A 120 6.81 -2.12 17.79
C LYS A 120 5.51 -1.70 17.08
N CYS A 121 5.43 -1.91 15.76
CA CYS A 121 4.19 -1.69 15.03
C CYS A 121 3.07 -2.58 15.55
N HIS A 122 3.35 -3.86 15.81
CA HIS A 122 2.36 -4.79 16.36
C HIS A 122 1.92 -4.40 17.77
N GLU A 123 2.84 -4.00 18.65
CA GLU A 123 2.52 -3.48 20.00
C GLU A 123 1.58 -2.26 19.93
N LEU A 124 1.77 -1.41 18.94
CA LEU A 124 0.90 -0.25 18.67
C LEU A 124 -0.42 -0.62 17.95
N GLY A 125 -0.64 -1.91 17.64
CA GLY A 125 -1.82 -2.39 16.92
C GLY A 125 -1.85 -1.95 15.46
N MET A 126 -0.69 -1.74 14.85
CA MET A 126 -0.52 -1.47 13.42
C MET A 126 -0.16 -2.75 12.66
N LYS A 127 -0.33 -2.70 11.35
CA LYS A 127 0.11 -3.75 10.44
C LYS A 127 1.42 -3.37 9.78
N VAL A 128 2.19 -4.37 9.36
CA VAL A 128 3.46 -4.20 8.67
C VAL A 128 3.38 -4.82 7.29
N ASN A 129 3.68 -4.04 6.27
CA ASN A 129 4.00 -4.52 4.92
C ASN A 129 5.47 -4.23 4.61
N VAL A 130 6.09 -5.08 3.83
CA VAL A 130 7.49 -4.96 3.38
C VAL A 130 7.60 -5.18 1.88
N TRP A 131 8.45 -4.40 1.20
CA TRP A 131 8.72 -4.49 -0.24
C TRP A 131 10.20 -4.26 -0.56
N THR A 132 10.75 -4.72 -1.67
CA THR A 132 10.30 -5.90 -2.41
C THR A 132 11.15 -7.08 -1.92
N VAL A 133 10.53 -8.17 -1.57
CA VAL A 133 11.18 -9.33 -0.92
C VAL A 133 11.12 -10.52 -1.88
N ASP A 134 12.18 -10.73 -2.68
CA ASP A 134 12.21 -11.78 -3.71
C ASP A 134 13.11 -12.95 -3.34
N GLN A 135 14.03 -12.77 -2.41
CA GLN A 135 14.93 -13.83 -2.01
C GLN A 135 14.29 -14.75 -0.94
N PRO A 136 14.33 -16.09 -1.12
CA PRO A 136 13.69 -17.02 -0.19
C PRO A 136 14.15 -16.91 1.27
N HIS A 137 15.43 -16.53 1.50
CA HIS A 137 15.94 -16.33 2.87
C HIS A 137 15.34 -15.09 3.53
N ASP A 138 15.11 -14.02 2.74
CA ASP A 138 14.44 -12.81 3.22
C ASP A 138 12.96 -13.06 3.49
N MET A 139 12.27 -13.78 2.59
CA MET A 139 10.87 -14.19 2.80
C MET A 139 10.72 -14.94 4.13
N LYS A 140 11.57 -15.92 4.41
CA LYS A 140 11.57 -16.68 5.67
C LYS A 140 11.73 -15.76 6.88
N TRP A 141 12.69 -14.83 6.82
CA TRP A 141 12.93 -13.90 7.92
C TRP A 141 11.70 -13.02 8.22
N PHE A 142 11.02 -12.50 7.19
CA PHE A 142 9.82 -11.69 7.39
C PHE A 142 8.60 -12.53 7.82
N ILE A 143 8.48 -13.79 7.39
CA ILE A 143 7.48 -14.73 7.89
C ILE A 143 7.72 -14.99 9.40
N GLU A 144 8.96 -15.27 9.82
CA GLU A 144 9.34 -15.46 11.23
C GLU A 144 9.06 -14.20 12.07
N LYS A 145 9.33 -13.02 11.52
CA LYS A 145 9.01 -11.72 12.11
C LYS A 145 7.52 -11.37 12.08
N LYS A 146 6.69 -12.23 11.48
CA LYS A 146 5.23 -12.07 11.40
C LYS A 146 4.78 -10.79 10.67
N ALA A 147 5.53 -10.34 9.63
CA ALA A 147 5.05 -9.29 8.77
C ALA A 147 3.64 -9.64 8.25
N ASP A 148 2.71 -8.70 8.29
CA ASP A 148 1.32 -8.93 7.89
C ASP A 148 1.19 -9.11 6.37
N PHE A 149 2.05 -8.45 5.61
CA PHE A 149 2.12 -8.52 4.16
C PHE A 149 3.57 -8.52 3.69
N ILE A 150 3.83 -9.30 2.67
CA ILE A 150 5.13 -9.35 1.97
C ILE A 150 4.85 -9.10 0.49
N THR A 151 5.37 -8.00 -0.04
CA THR A 151 5.32 -7.69 -1.48
C THR A 151 6.49 -8.34 -2.17
N THR A 152 6.21 -9.17 -3.17
CA THR A 152 7.20 -9.95 -3.93
C THR A 152 6.81 -10.09 -5.39
N ASP A 153 7.80 -10.21 -6.27
CA ASP A 153 7.63 -10.56 -7.69
C ASP A 153 7.43 -12.08 -7.86
N ASP A 154 7.75 -12.90 -6.83
CA ASP A 154 7.57 -14.36 -6.84
C ASP A 154 6.59 -14.87 -5.75
N PRO A 155 5.28 -14.59 -5.90
CA PRO A 155 4.28 -15.01 -4.92
C PRO A 155 4.13 -16.54 -4.79
N VAL A 156 4.55 -17.31 -5.79
CA VAL A 156 4.47 -18.78 -5.76
C VAL A 156 5.49 -19.34 -4.76
N VAL A 157 6.73 -18.85 -4.80
CA VAL A 157 7.76 -19.22 -3.82
C VAL A 157 7.33 -18.81 -2.42
N LEU A 158 6.84 -17.59 -2.22
CA LEU A 158 6.36 -17.14 -0.92
C LEU A 158 5.26 -18.05 -0.36
N GLN A 159 4.26 -18.42 -1.17
CA GLN A 159 3.19 -19.33 -0.76
C GLN A 159 3.69 -20.73 -0.39
N GLN A 160 4.75 -21.22 -1.02
CA GLN A 160 5.37 -22.50 -0.66
C GLN A 160 6.07 -22.45 0.69
N LEU A 161 6.71 -21.31 1.02
CA LEU A 161 7.40 -21.10 2.30
C LEU A 161 6.45 -20.91 3.50
N MET A 162 5.19 -20.55 3.23
CA MET A 162 4.15 -20.36 4.25
C MET A 162 3.38 -21.63 4.62
N LYS A 163 3.65 -22.75 3.94
CA LYS A 163 3.03 -24.07 4.22
C LYS A 163 3.77 -24.83 5.30
#